data_c2c684f24e15a0b4fb7c25ee0749042d
#
_entry.id   c2c684f24e15a0b4fb7c25ee0749042d
#
_cell.length_a   1.000
_cell.length_b   1.000
_cell.length_c   1.000
_cell.angle_alpha   90.00
_cell.angle_beta   90.00
_cell.angle_gamma   90.00
#
_symmetry.space_group_name_H-M   'P 1'
#
loop_
_entity.id
_entity.type
_entity.pdbx_description
1 polymer ?
#
loop_
_entity_poly.entity_id
_entity_poly.type
_entity_poly.pdbx_seq_one_letter_code
_entity_poly.pdbx_strand_id
1 'polypeptide(L)'
;MVTAQLVKELRDATNLGILDCKKALEATNGNIDAAIDWLREKGIAKAAKKESRIAAEGLANIYVSGNKAVILEVNSETDFVAQNEDFKKMVANIGEAVLNSDAKTVEEANSLEVNGQTISDYVVAMTAKIGEKLSLRRLEVVTKTDDEVFGSYLHMGGKIAALTVIKGQNEEVAKDVAMQAAAMKPEYTFETDVPEERVSKEKEVLKEEAMKEGKPAEIAEKMVAGRLKKFFKEICLVDQEFIKDGDVDVKTYLKNNNCELVMMIRYEVGEGIEKKVENFAEEVMSQVKGTN
;
A
#
# COMPACT_ATOMS: atom_id res chain seq x y z
N MET A 1 -42.04 -8.15 19.26
CA MET A 1 -41.94 -6.66 19.37
C MET A 1 -40.46 -6.32 19.60
N VAL A 2 -39.89 -5.45 18.81
CA VAL A 2 -38.44 -5.09 18.93
C VAL A 2 -38.26 -4.20 20.15
N THR A 3 -37.45 -4.64 21.11
CA THR A 3 -37.14 -3.89 22.35
C THR A 3 -35.79 -3.18 22.24
N ALA A 4 -35.59 -2.13 23.04
CA ALA A 4 -34.31 -1.45 23.10
C ALA A 4 -33.17 -2.39 23.56
N GLN A 5 -33.49 -3.39 24.38
CA GLN A 5 -32.55 -4.40 24.84
C GLN A 5 -32.07 -5.31 23.66
N LEU A 6 -32.97 -5.80 22.82
CA LEU A 6 -32.62 -6.56 21.62
C LEU A 6 -31.75 -5.76 20.64
N VAL A 7 -32.06 -4.46 20.44
CA VAL A 7 -31.27 -3.57 19.60
C VAL A 7 -29.85 -3.39 20.15
N LYS A 8 -29.73 -3.25 21.49
CA LYS A 8 -28.42 -3.17 22.15
C LYS A 8 -27.63 -4.47 21.97
N GLU A 9 -28.27 -5.63 22.21
CA GLU A 9 -27.65 -6.93 22.07
C GLU A 9 -27.14 -7.17 20.64
N LEU A 10 -27.96 -6.91 19.63
CA LEU A 10 -27.55 -7.00 18.22
C LEU A 10 -26.42 -6.02 17.87
N ARG A 11 -26.47 -4.82 18.41
CA ARG A 11 -25.39 -3.83 18.23
C ARG A 11 -24.07 -4.30 18.88
N ASP A 12 -24.13 -4.82 20.10
CA ASP A 12 -22.95 -5.31 20.81
C ASP A 12 -22.32 -6.52 20.07
N ALA A 13 -23.17 -7.36 19.46
CA ALA A 13 -22.73 -8.49 18.64
C ALA A 13 -22.15 -8.10 17.25
N THR A 14 -22.70 -7.07 16.60
CA THR A 14 -22.36 -6.73 15.23
C THR A 14 -21.51 -5.46 15.09
N ASN A 15 -21.49 -4.64 16.14
CA ASN A 15 -20.84 -3.32 16.17
C ASN A 15 -21.34 -2.35 15.06
N LEU A 16 -22.55 -2.56 14.56
CA LEU A 16 -23.21 -1.74 13.53
C LEU A 16 -24.05 -0.60 14.14
N GLY A 17 -24.53 0.31 13.30
CA GLY A 17 -25.34 1.45 13.74
C GLY A 17 -26.69 1.03 14.37
N ILE A 18 -27.13 1.74 15.43
CA ILE A 18 -28.37 1.46 16.14
C ILE A 18 -29.59 1.39 15.19
N LEU A 19 -29.67 2.30 14.21
CA LEU A 19 -30.77 2.35 13.26
C LEU A 19 -30.78 1.15 12.30
N ASP A 20 -29.61 0.66 11.89
CA ASP A 20 -29.51 -0.52 11.05
C ASP A 20 -29.87 -1.79 11.84
N CYS A 21 -29.40 -1.90 13.09
CA CYS A 21 -29.79 -3.00 13.99
C CYS A 21 -31.30 -3.02 14.28
N LYS A 22 -31.92 -1.87 14.51
CA LYS A 22 -33.37 -1.76 14.70
C LYS A 22 -34.14 -2.21 13.46
N LYS A 23 -33.75 -1.74 12.27
CA LYS A 23 -34.37 -2.14 11.00
C LYS A 23 -34.24 -3.64 10.74
N ALA A 24 -33.08 -4.21 11.03
CA ALA A 24 -32.86 -5.66 10.88
C ALA A 24 -33.79 -6.48 11.79
N LEU A 25 -33.87 -6.10 13.06
CA LEU A 25 -34.78 -6.76 14.01
C LEU A 25 -36.26 -6.59 13.63
N GLU A 26 -36.66 -5.43 13.11
CA GLU A 26 -38.02 -5.20 12.60
C GLU A 26 -38.31 -6.13 11.39
N ALA A 27 -37.36 -6.25 10.45
CA ALA A 27 -37.47 -7.12 9.28
C ALA A 27 -37.49 -8.61 9.61
N THR A 28 -36.90 -9.02 10.73
CA THR A 28 -36.77 -10.43 11.15
C THR A 28 -37.62 -10.77 12.38
N ASN A 29 -38.62 -9.94 12.70
CA ASN A 29 -39.54 -10.13 13.83
C ASN A 29 -38.83 -10.32 15.18
N GLY A 30 -37.68 -9.70 15.38
CA GLY A 30 -36.90 -9.74 16.61
C GLY A 30 -35.96 -10.97 16.74
N ASN A 31 -35.80 -11.76 15.71
CA ASN A 31 -34.84 -12.86 15.69
C ASN A 31 -33.44 -12.31 15.44
N ILE A 32 -32.53 -12.50 16.42
CA ILE A 32 -31.16 -11.93 16.38
C ILE A 32 -30.33 -12.60 15.29
N ASP A 33 -30.34 -13.92 15.15
CA ASP A 33 -29.55 -14.64 14.15
C ASP A 33 -29.97 -14.27 12.73
N ALA A 34 -31.30 -14.24 12.48
CA ALA A 34 -31.82 -13.79 11.19
C ALA A 34 -31.53 -12.29 10.93
N ALA A 35 -31.45 -11.48 11.98
CA ALA A 35 -31.08 -10.06 11.85
C ALA A 35 -29.59 -9.88 11.51
N ILE A 36 -28.73 -10.73 12.02
CA ILE A 36 -27.29 -10.76 11.64
C ILE A 36 -27.16 -11.09 10.15
N ASP A 37 -27.84 -12.14 9.68
CA ASP A 37 -27.85 -12.53 8.26
C ASP A 37 -28.40 -11.40 7.37
N TRP A 38 -29.51 -10.80 7.77
CA TRP A 38 -30.10 -9.68 7.07
C TRP A 38 -29.13 -8.47 6.96
N LEU A 39 -28.41 -8.15 8.07
CA LEU A 39 -27.42 -7.09 8.09
C LEU A 39 -26.23 -7.41 7.17
N ARG A 40 -25.82 -8.67 7.13
CA ARG A 40 -24.76 -9.14 6.23
C ARG A 40 -25.18 -8.98 4.76
N GLU A 41 -26.36 -9.45 4.38
CA GLU A 41 -26.89 -9.28 3.01
C GLU A 41 -27.00 -7.80 2.60
N LYS A 42 -27.51 -6.96 3.51
CA LYS A 42 -27.60 -5.51 3.25
C LYS A 42 -26.23 -4.86 3.19
N GLY A 43 -25.27 -5.33 3.96
CA GLY A 43 -23.87 -4.89 3.91
C GLY A 43 -23.23 -5.19 2.55
N ILE A 44 -23.42 -6.40 2.04
CA ILE A 44 -22.97 -6.80 0.70
C ILE A 44 -23.56 -5.87 -0.38
N ALA A 45 -24.88 -5.62 -0.32
CA ALA A 45 -25.54 -4.74 -1.28
C ALA A 45 -25.07 -3.27 -1.20
N LYS A 46 -24.75 -2.77 0.00
CA LYS A 46 -24.16 -1.44 0.20
C LYS A 46 -22.73 -1.37 -0.34
N ALA A 47 -21.91 -2.38 -0.09
CA ALA A 47 -20.52 -2.46 -0.58
C ALA A 47 -20.48 -2.54 -2.11
N ALA A 48 -21.32 -3.38 -2.73
CA ALA A 48 -21.40 -3.52 -4.18
C ALA A 48 -21.71 -2.18 -4.89
N LYS A 49 -22.57 -1.31 -4.31
CA LYS A 49 -22.84 0.02 -4.85
C LYS A 49 -21.65 0.97 -4.82
N LYS A 50 -20.60 0.64 -4.05
CA LYS A 50 -19.38 1.45 -3.91
C LYS A 50 -18.23 0.92 -4.75
N GLU A 51 -18.37 -0.27 -5.36
CA GLU A 51 -17.28 -0.96 -6.07
C GLU A 51 -16.66 -0.11 -7.20
N SER A 52 -17.45 0.72 -7.85
CA SER A 52 -16.99 1.63 -8.92
C SER A 52 -16.32 2.92 -8.41
N ARG A 53 -16.28 3.16 -7.09
CA ARG A 53 -15.69 4.38 -6.56
C ARG A 53 -14.16 4.28 -6.53
N ILE A 54 -13.51 5.43 -6.66
CA ILE A 54 -12.05 5.53 -6.55
C ILE A 54 -11.67 5.53 -5.07
N ALA A 55 -10.82 4.59 -4.68
CA ALA A 55 -10.24 4.49 -3.34
C ALA A 55 -8.71 4.62 -3.48
N ALA A 56 -8.19 5.85 -3.45
CA ALA A 56 -6.79 6.18 -3.67
C ALA A 56 -6.08 6.65 -2.40
N GLU A 57 -6.77 6.64 -1.26
CA GLU A 57 -6.25 6.86 0.07
C GLU A 57 -6.16 5.52 0.81
N GLY A 58 -5.72 5.50 2.07
CA GLY A 58 -5.60 4.27 2.85
C GLY A 58 -4.29 4.17 3.62
N LEU A 59 -3.86 2.93 3.91
CA LEU A 59 -2.62 2.62 4.59
C LEU A 59 -1.83 1.51 3.89
N ALA A 60 -0.52 1.68 3.82
CA ALA A 60 0.45 0.63 3.61
C ALA A 60 1.11 0.27 4.95
N ASN A 61 1.32 -1.02 5.20
CA ASN A 61 1.92 -1.48 6.45
C ASN A 61 2.81 -2.70 6.23
N ILE A 62 3.68 -2.98 7.21
CA ILE A 62 4.64 -4.07 7.19
C ILE A 62 4.48 -4.87 8.49
N TYR A 63 4.43 -6.19 8.37
CA TYR A 63 4.36 -7.14 9.47
C TYR A 63 5.52 -8.12 9.34
N VAL A 64 6.22 -8.38 10.44
CA VAL A 64 7.41 -9.24 10.45
C VAL A 64 7.29 -10.26 11.58
N SER A 65 7.59 -11.53 11.27
CA SER A 65 7.71 -12.60 12.26
C SER A 65 8.80 -13.58 11.82
N GLY A 66 9.86 -13.68 12.60
CA GLY A 66 11.01 -14.53 12.27
C GLY A 66 11.60 -14.21 10.89
N ASN A 67 11.61 -15.21 10.02
CA ASN A 67 12.13 -15.07 8.65
C ASN A 67 11.08 -14.71 7.60
N LYS A 68 9.89 -14.29 8.02
CA LYS A 68 8.80 -13.90 7.13
C LYS A 68 8.37 -12.46 7.37
N ALA A 69 8.15 -11.74 6.31
CA ALA A 69 7.57 -10.39 6.32
C ALA A 69 6.42 -10.30 5.31
N VAL A 70 5.47 -9.44 5.61
CA VAL A 70 4.37 -9.07 4.72
C VAL A 70 4.34 -7.55 4.61
N ILE A 71 4.36 -7.04 3.40
CA ILE A 71 4.01 -5.65 3.10
C ILE A 71 2.68 -5.65 2.36
N LEU A 72 1.75 -4.80 2.76
CA LEU A 72 0.43 -4.71 2.13
C LEU A 72 -0.08 -3.29 2.06
N GLU A 73 -1.04 -3.06 1.16
CA GLU A 73 -1.78 -1.81 1.01
C GLU A 73 -3.27 -2.08 1.04
N VAL A 74 -3.97 -1.39 1.94
CA VAL A 74 -5.43 -1.38 2.03
C VAL A 74 -5.91 0.03 1.74
N ASN A 75 -6.78 0.16 0.73
CA ASN A 75 -7.29 1.46 0.29
C ASN A 75 -8.62 1.85 0.91
N SER A 76 -8.84 3.16 1.00
CA SER A 76 -10.08 3.86 1.35
C SER A 76 -10.31 5.03 0.40
N GLU A 77 -11.52 5.62 0.42
CA GLU A 77 -11.82 6.80 -0.42
C GLU A 77 -11.15 8.06 0.12
N THR A 78 -11.06 8.22 1.47
CA THR A 78 -10.51 9.41 2.13
C THR A 78 -9.39 9.08 3.10
N ASP A 79 -8.54 10.07 3.37
CA ASP A 79 -7.50 10.02 4.38
C ASP A 79 -8.05 10.06 5.82
N PHE A 80 -9.27 10.58 6.02
CA PHE A 80 -9.97 10.51 7.31
C PHE A 80 -10.22 9.07 7.72
N VAL A 81 -10.66 8.22 6.78
CA VAL A 81 -10.86 6.78 7.04
C VAL A 81 -9.52 6.09 7.31
N ALA A 82 -8.45 6.47 6.62
CA ALA A 82 -7.12 5.94 6.89
C ALA A 82 -6.65 6.20 8.36
N GLN A 83 -7.16 7.26 9.00
CA GLN A 83 -6.88 7.56 10.41
C GLN A 83 -7.86 6.91 11.40
N ASN A 84 -8.94 6.30 10.91
CA ASN A 84 -9.96 5.66 11.74
C ASN A 84 -9.42 4.40 12.41
N GLU A 85 -9.67 4.24 13.72
CA GLU A 85 -9.15 3.12 14.51
C GLU A 85 -9.71 1.75 14.06
N ASP A 86 -10.98 1.69 13.65
CA ASP A 86 -11.57 0.45 13.12
C ASP A 86 -10.90 0.04 11.80
N PHE A 87 -10.56 1.02 10.94
CA PHE A 87 -9.83 0.78 9.70
C PHE A 87 -8.40 0.29 9.99
N LYS A 88 -7.66 0.96 10.88
CA LYS A 88 -6.31 0.53 11.28
C LYS A 88 -6.31 -0.88 11.86
N LYS A 89 -7.31 -1.20 12.71
CA LYS A 89 -7.48 -2.53 13.26
C LYS A 89 -7.77 -3.57 12.18
N MET A 90 -8.59 -3.23 11.20
CA MET A 90 -8.84 -4.12 10.05
C MET A 90 -7.54 -4.39 9.29
N VAL A 91 -6.75 -3.35 8.98
CA VAL A 91 -5.45 -3.49 8.29
C VAL A 91 -4.50 -4.39 9.09
N ALA A 92 -4.43 -4.21 10.42
CA ALA A 92 -3.61 -5.03 11.30
C ALA A 92 -4.06 -6.51 11.28
N ASN A 93 -5.35 -6.77 11.44
CA ASN A 93 -5.89 -8.12 11.44
C ASN A 93 -5.61 -8.84 10.10
N ILE A 94 -5.74 -8.14 8.97
CA ILE A 94 -5.42 -8.67 7.64
C ILE A 94 -3.92 -9.01 7.55
N GLY A 95 -3.06 -8.08 7.96
CA GLY A 95 -1.61 -8.27 7.90
C GLY A 95 -1.14 -9.45 8.76
N GLU A 96 -1.65 -9.57 9.98
CA GLU A 96 -1.35 -10.69 10.89
C GLU A 96 -1.85 -12.03 10.32
N ALA A 97 -3.07 -12.07 9.73
CA ALA A 97 -3.60 -13.28 9.13
C ALA A 97 -2.73 -13.75 7.95
N VAL A 98 -2.32 -12.84 7.06
CA VAL A 98 -1.42 -13.16 5.93
C VAL A 98 -0.04 -13.60 6.43
N LEU A 99 0.51 -12.92 7.44
CA LEU A 99 1.81 -13.27 8.02
C LEU A 99 1.83 -14.70 8.59
N ASN A 100 0.71 -15.14 9.19
CA ASN A 100 0.57 -16.46 9.81
C ASN A 100 0.00 -17.54 8.88
N SER A 101 -0.10 -17.26 7.57
CA SER A 101 -0.63 -18.19 6.56
C SER A 101 0.40 -18.45 5.46
N ASP A 102 0.05 -19.29 4.49
CA ASP A 102 0.83 -19.52 3.27
C ASP A 102 0.36 -18.68 2.07
N ALA A 103 -0.60 -17.80 2.26
CA ALA A 103 -1.13 -16.91 1.21
C ALA A 103 -0.05 -15.98 0.68
N LYS A 104 0.05 -15.88 -0.65
CA LYS A 104 1.03 -15.04 -1.37
C LYS A 104 0.38 -14.03 -2.29
N THR A 105 -0.90 -14.19 -2.57
CA THR A 105 -1.67 -13.29 -3.45
C THR A 105 -2.84 -12.68 -2.70
N VAL A 106 -3.41 -11.62 -3.27
CA VAL A 106 -4.62 -10.99 -2.71
C VAL A 106 -5.81 -11.94 -2.72
N GLU A 107 -5.94 -12.76 -3.76
CA GLU A 107 -7.01 -13.75 -3.90
C GLU A 107 -6.92 -14.83 -2.80
N GLU A 108 -5.72 -15.33 -2.54
CA GLU A 108 -5.48 -16.28 -1.46
C GLU A 108 -5.74 -15.64 -0.09
N ALA A 109 -5.25 -14.42 0.12
CA ALA A 109 -5.46 -13.68 1.35
C ALA A 109 -6.94 -13.41 1.62
N ASN A 110 -7.72 -13.05 0.60
CA ASN A 110 -9.15 -12.81 0.73
C ASN A 110 -9.94 -14.04 1.23
N SER A 111 -9.41 -15.24 1.06
CA SER A 111 -10.01 -16.49 1.53
C SER A 111 -9.62 -16.89 2.96
N LEU A 112 -8.65 -16.19 3.57
CA LEU A 112 -8.24 -16.44 4.96
C LEU A 112 -9.32 -16.02 5.94
N GLU A 113 -9.41 -16.72 7.06
CA GLU A 113 -10.37 -16.40 8.13
C GLU A 113 -9.77 -15.41 9.15
N VAL A 114 -10.56 -14.38 9.45
CA VAL A 114 -10.29 -13.39 10.50
C VAL A 114 -11.57 -13.16 11.27
N ASN A 115 -11.53 -13.34 12.59
CA ASN A 115 -12.69 -13.14 13.46
C ASN A 115 -13.96 -13.95 13.03
N GLY A 116 -13.76 -15.16 12.52
CA GLY A 116 -14.86 -16.07 12.11
C GLY A 116 -15.52 -15.72 10.76
N GLN A 117 -14.86 -14.91 9.94
CA GLN A 117 -15.29 -14.60 8.58
C GLN A 117 -14.08 -14.49 7.65
N THR A 118 -14.29 -14.59 6.34
CA THR A 118 -13.21 -14.40 5.38
C THR A 118 -12.73 -12.94 5.37
N ILE A 119 -11.47 -12.68 4.98
CA ILE A 119 -10.97 -11.31 4.80
C ILE A 119 -11.84 -10.56 3.79
N SER A 120 -12.29 -11.21 2.72
CA SER A 120 -13.23 -10.61 1.77
C SER A 120 -14.52 -10.15 2.44
N ASP A 121 -15.17 -11.01 3.23
CA ASP A 121 -16.38 -10.66 3.97
C ASP A 121 -16.11 -9.57 5.01
N TYR A 122 -14.95 -9.61 5.67
CA TYR A 122 -14.55 -8.60 6.65
C TYR A 122 -14.41 -7.22 6.02
N VAL A 123 -13.76 -7.11 4.84
CA VAL A 123 -13.63 -5.86 4.08
C VAL A 123 -15.01 -5.35 3.64
N VAL A 124 -15.90 -6.23 3.17
CA VAL A 124 -17.30 -5.88 2.83
C VAL A 124 -18.07 -5.35 4.03
N ALA A 125 -17.99 -6.02 5.17
CA ALA A 125 -18.64 -5.59 6.40
C ALA A 125 -18.12 -4.22 6.86
N MET A 126 -16.82 -4.00 6.79
CA MET A 126 -16.19 -2.72 7.14
C MET A 126 -16.54 -1.61 6.14
N THR A 127 -16.63 -1.91 4.85
CA THR A 127 -17.16 -0.98 3.82
C THR A 127 -18.58 -0.53 4.14
N ALA A 128 -19.43 -1.47 4.57
CA ALA A 128 -20.81 -1.15 4.97
C ALA A 128 -20.87 -0.31 6.25
N LYS A 129 -20.00 -0.61 7.24
CA LYS A 129 -19.91 0.07 8.54
C LYS A 129 -19.36 1.50 8.40
N ILE A 130 -18.22 1.66 7.73
CA ILE A 130 -17.52 2.93 7.58
C ILE A 130 -18.23 3.84 6.54
N GLY A 131 -18.80 3.23 5.49
CA GLY A 131 -19.52 3.96 4.47
C GLY A 131 -18.66 4.40 3.28
N GLU A 132 -17.41 3.97 3.18
CA GLU A 132 -16.49 4.17 2.06
C GLU A 132 -16.12 2.85 1.41
N LYS A 133 -15.71 2.87 0.13
CA LYS A 133 -15.08 1.72 -0.52
C LYS A 133 -13.77 1.40 0.19
N LEU A 134 -13.63 0.15 0.63
CA LEU A 134 -12.40 -0.39 1.17
C LEU A 134 -11.93 -1.57 0.32
N SER A 135 -10.62 -1.76 0.17
CA SER A 135 -10.09 -2.89 -0.58
C SER A 135 -8.67 -3.25 -0.12
N LEU A 136 -8.40 -4.55 0.06
CA LEU A 136 -7.04 -5.06 0.07
C LEU A 136 -6.52 -5.02 -1.36
N ARG A 137 -5.66 -4.04 -1.66
CA ARG A 137 -5.23 -3.74 -3.03
C ARG A 137 -4.09 -4.62 -3.50
N ARG A 138 -3.06 -4.69 -2.70
CA ARG A 138 -1.83 -5.44 -3.01
C ARG A 138 -1.14 -5.91 -1.74
N LEU A 139 -0.40 -6.97 -1.87
CA LEU A 139 0.49 -7.47 -0.83
C LEU A 139 1.68 -8.19 -1.47
N GLU A 140 2.77 -8.23 -0.73
CA GLU A 140 3.89 -9.12 -1.02
C GLU A 140 4.34 -9.81 0.26
N VAL A 141 4.67 -11.09 0.12
CA VAL A 141 5.20 -11.93 1.20
C VAL A 141 6.65 -12.23 0.91
N VAL A 142 7.53 -11.85 1.81
CA VAL A 142 8.97 -11.99 1.68
C VAL A 142 9.47 -12.95 2.75
N THR A 143 10.35 -13.87 2.35
CA THR A 143 11.11 -14.72 3.26
C THR A 143 12.59 -14.42 3.14
N LYS A 144 13.28 -14.38 4.26
CA LYS A 144 14.72 -14.19 4.34
C LYS A 144 15.42 -15.42 4.90
N THR A 145 16.70 -15.53 4.68
CA THR A 145 17.58 -16.52 5.31
C THR A 145 18.03 -16.07 6.71
N ASP A 146 18.68 -16.95 7.48
CA ASP A 146 19.12 -16.62 8.85
C ASP A 146 20.30 -15.64 8.88
N ASP A 147 21.04 -15.50 7.77
CA ASP A 147 22.14 -14.55 7.61
C ASP A 147 21.69 -13.19 7.06
N GLU A 148 20.39 -13.03 6.87
CA GLU A 148 19.76 -11.80 6.41
C GLU A 148 18.91 -11.14 7.51
N VAL A 149 18.66 -9.84 7.36
CA VAL A 149 17.77 -9.07 8.23
C VAL A 149 16.78 -8.25 7.41
N PHE A 150 15.58 -8.06 7.97
CA PHE A 150 14.60 -7.13 7.43
C PHE A 150 14.88 -5.71 7.91
N GLY A 151 14.80 -4.75 7.00
CA GLY A 151 14.63 -3.35 7.31
C GLY A 151 13.21 -2.92 6.98
N SER A 152 12.54 -2.25 7.90
CA SER A 152 11.20 -1.74 7.67
C SER A 152 11.11 -0.26 8.05
N TYR A 153 10.42 0.52 7.22
CA TYR A 153 10.18 1.92 7.48
C TYR A 153 8.78 2.34 7.01
N LEU A 154 8.04 2.96 7.91
CA LEU A 154 6.73 3.56 7.62
C LEU A 154 6.87 5.08 7.67
N HIS A 155 6.53 5.76 6.59
CA HIS A 155 6.56 7.21 6.50
C HIS A 155 5.14 7.78 6.53
N MET A 156 4.97 8.94 7.19
CA MET A 156 3.69 9.64 7.30
C MET A 156 2.54 8.73 7.79
N GLY A 157 2.83 7.90 8.81
CA GLY A 157 1.81 7.04 9.42
C GLY A 157 1.26 5.95 8.51
N GLY A 158 2.06 5.44 7.55
CA GLY A 158 1.66 4.39 6.61
C GLY A 158 1.21 4.89 5.23
N LYS A 159 1.47 6.16 4.90
CA LYS A 159 1.32 6.64 3.50
C LYS A 159 2.36 6.03 2.58
N ILE A 160 3.56 5.76 3.09
CA ILE A 160 4.60 5.04 2.40
C ILE A 160 5.13 3.95 3.33
N ALA A 161 5.26 2.75 2.82
CA ALA A 161 5.92 1.62 3.47
C ALA A 161 7.09 1.14 2.61
N ALA A 162 8.24 0.94 3.21
CA ALA A 162 9.40 0.37 2.54
C ALA A 162 9.96 -0.81 3.35
N LEU A 163 10.13 -1.94 2.69
CA LEU A 163 10.70 -3.17 3.21
C LEU A 163 11.98 -3.47 2.45
N THR A 164 13.06 -3.72 3.16
CA THR A 164 14.33 -4.17 2.59
C THR A 164 14.77 -5.48 3.21
N VAL A 165 15.50 -6.27 2.46
CA VAL A 165 16.25 -7.43 2.94
C VAL A 165 17.73 -7.15 2.69
N ILE A 166 18.54 -7.20 3.72
CA ILE A 166 19.98 -7.09 3.58
C ILE A 166 20.68 -8.34 4.16
N LYS A 167 21.71 -8.77 3.50
CA LYS A 167 22.67 -9.75 4.01
C LYS A 167 23.62 -9.06 4.98
N GLY A 168 23.87 -9.69 6.13
CA GLY A 168 24.60 -9.11 7.24
C GLY A 168 23.68 -8.85 8.43
N GLN A 169 24.18 -9.01 9.64
CA GLN A 169 23.41 -8.99 10.90
C GLN A 169 23.27 -7.56 11.47
N ASN A 170 22.87 -6.58 10.64
CA ASN A 170 22.78 -5.18 11.04
C ASN A 170 21.39 -4.60 10.72
N GLU A 171 20.49 -4.68 11.71
CA GLU A 171 19.10 -4.18 11.61
C GLU A 171 19.05 -2.65 11.43
N GLU A 172 19.97 -1.90 11.99
CA GLU A 172 20.01 -0.44 11.86
C GLU A 172 20.30 -0.05 10.40
N VAL A 173 21.29 -0.68 9.79
CA VAL A 173 21.62 -0.48 8.37
C VAL A 173 20.44 -0.87 7.48
N ALA A 174 19.76 -1.99 7.76
CA ALA A 174 18.58 -2.41 7.02
C ALA A 174 17.46 -1.38 7.09
N LYS A 175 17.20 -0.85 8.28
CA LYS A 175 16.20 0.22 8.51
C LYS A 175 16.58 1.51 7.80
N ASP A 176 17.85 1.88 7.82
CA ASP A 176 18.35 3.09 7.16
C ASP A 176 18.17 3.02 5.64
N VAL A 177 18.43 1.85 5.04
CA VAL A 177 18.18 1.62 3.60
C VAL A 177 16.69 1.61 3.29
N ALA A 178 15.83 1.07 4.18
CA ALA A 178 14.37 1.16 4.02
C ALA A 178 13.89 2.63 4.10
N MET A 179 14.46 3.43 4.99
CA MET A 179 14.17 4.87 5.08
C MET A 179 14.62 5.60 3.81
N GLN A 180 15.80 5.30 3.27
CA GLN A 180 16.28 5.80 1.98
C GLN A 180 15.27 5.50 0.86
N ALA A 181 14.83 4.23 0.75
CA ALA A 181 13.86 3.82 -0.25
C ALA A 181 12.53 4.57 -0.12
N ALA A 182 12.05 4.78 1.11
CA ALA A 182 10.83 5.54 1.35
C ALA A 182 10.95 7.00 0.90
N ALA A 183 12.10 7.65 1.21
CA ALA A 183 12.32 9.07 0.97
C ALA A 183 12.67 9.38 -0.49
N MET A 184 13.56 8.61 -1.10
CA MET A 184 14.13 8.90 -2.42
C MET A 184 13.40 8.24 -3.58
N LYS A 185 12.38 7.43 -3.30
CA LYS A 185 11.49 6.81 -4.30
C LYS A 185 12.23 6.13 -5.46
N PRO A 186 13.17 5.21 -5.21
CA PRO A 186 13.80 4.45 -6.28
C PRO A 186 12.75 3.57 -6.96
N GLU A 187 12.89 3.41 -8.27
CA GLU A 187 12.01 2.55 -9.06
C GLU A 187 12.50 1.09 -9.08
N TYR A 188 13.80 0.91 -8.94
CA TYR A 188 14.48 -0.39 -8.97
C TYR A 188 15.46 -0.54 -7.81
N THR A 189 15.75 -1.78 -7.46
CA THR A 189 16.79 -2.06 -6.45
C THR A 189 18.19 -1.89 -7.05
N PHE A 190 18.43 -2.51 -8.22
CA PHE A 190 19.72 -2.55 -8.92
C PHE A 190 19.59 -2.07 -10.37
N GLU A 191 20.73 -1.68 -10.98
CA GLU A 191 20.78 -1.39 -12.43
C GLU A 191 20.32 -2.58 -13.28
N THR A 192 20.58 -3.81 -12.82
CA THR A 192 20.19 -5.06 -13.52
C THR A 192 18.69 -5.31 -13.55
N ASP A 193 17.93 -4.66 -12.67
CA ASP A 193 16.47 -4.80 -12.58
C ASP A 193 15.76 -3.89 -13.59
N VAL A 194 16.50 -2.92 -14.15
CA VAL A 194 15.95 -1.98 -15.15
C VAL A 194 15.76 -2.71 -16.48
N PRO A 195 14.55 -2.72 -17.06
CA PRO A 195 14.29 -3.36 -18.33
C PRO A 195 15.24 -2.86 -19.44
N GLU A 196 15.82 -3.77 -20.22
CA GLU A 196 16.78 -3.44 -21.28
C GLU A 196 16.20 -2.46 -22.31
N GLU A 197 14.92 -2.57 -22.61
CA GLU A 197 14.19 -1.64 -23.47
C GLU A 197 14.23 -0.21 -22.93
N ARG A 198 14.03 -0.03 -21.61
CA ARG A 198 14.08 1.28 -20.94
C ARG A 198 15.48 1.87 -20.98
N VAL A 199 16.50 1.05 -20.71
CA VAL A 199 17.91 1.47 -20.78
C VAL A 199 18.29 1.87 -22.23
N SER A 200 17.86 1.09 -23.21
CA SER A 200 18.11 1.36 -24.63
C SER A 200 17.45 2.64 -25.09
N LYS A 201 16.18 2.84 -24.72
CA LYS A 201 15.44 4.07 -25.01
C LYS A 201 16.10 5.31 -24.39
N GLU A 202 16.53 5.20 -23.14
CA GLU A 202 17.23 6.29 -22.45
C GLU A 202 18.56 6.62 -23.15
N LYS A 203 19.34 5.60 -23.56
CA LYS A 203 20.58 5.80 -24.33
C LYS A 203 20.33 6.53 -25.64
N GLU A 204 19.25 6.22 -26.35
CA GLU A 204 18.88 6.91 -27.60
C GLU A 204 18.58 8.39 -27.36
N VAL A 205 17.75 8.70 -26.34
CA VAL A 205 17.42 10.07 -25.95
C VAL A 205 18.69 10.86 -25.59
N LEU A 206 19.54 10.29 -24.75
CA LEU A 206 20.80 10.92 -24.32
C LEU A 206 21.76 11.14 -25.49
N LYS A 207 21.77 10.25 -26.47
CA LYS A 207 22.58 10.37 -27.68
C LYS A 207 22.07 11.52 -28.58
N GLU A 208 20.75 11.60 -28.77
CA GLU A 208 20.15 12.70 -29.53
C GLU A 208 20.42 14.07 -28.88
N GLU A 209 20.33 14.16 -27.56
CA GLU A 209 20.66 15.37 -26.82
C GLU A 209 22.12 15.79 -27.04
N ALA A 210 23.07 14.84 -26.87
CA ALA A 210 24.48 15.11 -27.08
C ALA A 210 24.80 15.56 -28.50
N MET A 211 24.10 15.00 -29.49
CA MET A 211 24.24 15.41 -30.90
C MET A 211 23.68 16.82 -31.14
N LYS A 212 22.55 17.18 -30.55
CA LYS A 212 21.97 18.54 -30.63
C LYS A 212 22.88 19.59 -29.99
N GLU A 213 23.71 19.20 -29.02
CA GLU A 213 24.73 20.07 -28.44
C GLU A 213 25.95 20.27 -29.34
N GLY A 214 25.97 19.70 -30.54
CA GLY A 214 27.04 19.83 -31.54
C GLY A 214 28.34 19.09 -31.21
N LYS A 215 28.25 18.04 -30.36
CA LYS A 215 29.43 17.26 -29.96
C LYS A 215 29.81 16.23 -31.04
N PRO A 216 31.12 16.00 -31.29
CA PRO A 216 31.56 14.87 -32.11
C PRO A 216 31.09 13.53 -31.57
N ALA A 217 30.86 12.52 -32.46
CA ALA A 217 30.27 11.24 -32.07
C ALA A 217 30.99 10.52 -30.92
N GLU A 218 32.33 10.52 -30.89
CA GLU A 218 33.12 9.92 -29.83
C GLU A 218 32.94 10.61 -28.46
N ILE A 219 32.74 11.94 -28.47
CA ILE A 219 32.48 12.71 -27.26
C ILE A 219 31.05 12.47 -26.83
N ALA A 220 30.11 12.40 -27.76
CA ALA A 220 28.71 12.08 -27.47
C ALA A 220 28.57 10.72 -26.80
N GLU A 221 29.26 9.68 -27.24
CA GLU A 221 29.25 8.34 -26.60
C GLU A 221 29.74 8.37 -25.15
N LYS A 222 30.84 9.10 -24.87
CA LYS A 222 31.32 9.25 -23.49
C LYS A 222 30.34 10.04 -22.61
N MET A 223 29.70 11.06 -23.18
CA MET A 223 28.65 11.83 -22.48
C MET A 223 27.44 10.95 -22.17
N VAL A 224 27.00 10.12 -23.12
CA VAL A 224 25.91 9.17 -22.90
C VAL A 224 26.22 8.22 -21.75
N ALA A 225 27.43 7.65 -21.71
CA ALA A 225 27.83 6.78 -20.61
C ALA A 225 27.82 7.48 -19.25
N GLY A 226 28.26 8.75 -19.19
CA GLY A 226 28.21 9.55 -17.96
C GLY A 226 26.78 9.93 -17.52
N ARG A 227 25.93 10.31 -18.49
CA ARG A 227 24.53 10.65 -18.24
C ARG A 227 23.69 9.42 -17.85
N LEU A 228 23.98 8.25 -18.43
CA LEU A 228 23.34 6.99 -18.07
C LEU A 228 23.63 6.60 -16.61
N LYS A 229 24.85 6.83 -16.14
CA LYS A 229 25.14 6.66 -14.71
C LYS A 229 24.32 7.58 -13.83
N LYS A 230 24.06 8.82 -14.27
CA LYS A 230 23.19 9.76 -13.57
C LYS A 230 21.75 9.24 -13.52
N PHE A 231 21.24 8.73 -14.64
CA PHE A 231 19.94 8.10 -14.73
C PHE A 231 19.79 6.94 -13.72
N PHE A 232 20.77 6.03 -13.64
CA PHE A 232 20.74 4.94 -12.65
C PHE A 232 20.79 5.47 -11.21
N LYS A 233 21.56 6.53 -10.93
CA LYS A 233 21.55 7.18 -9.61
C LYS A 233 20.20 7.77 -9.22
N GLU A 234 19.36 8.10 -10.15
CA GLU A 234 18.01 8.62 -9.87
C GLU A 234 17.03 7.48 -9.60
N ILE A 235 17.10 6.36 -10.34
CA ILE A 235 16.08 5.32 -10.32
C ILE A 235 16.47 4.05 -9.57
N CYS A 236 17.77 3.77 -9.31
CA CYS A 236 18.24 2.55 -8.66
C CYS A 236 18.69 2.84 -7.22
N LEU A 237 18.10 2.16 -6.24
CA LEU A 237 18.34 2.38 -4.82
C LEU A 237 19.83 2.32 -4.46
N VAL A 238 20.55 1.32 -4.95
CA VAL A 238 21.97 1.11 -4.58
C VAL A 238 22.90 2.22 -5.06
N ASP A 239 22.53 2.93 -6.12
CA ASP A 239 23.34 3.96 -6.76
C ASP A 239 22.96 5.39 -6.30
N GLN A 240 21.86 5.55 -5.53
CA GLN A 240 21.44 6.83 -4.97
C GLN A 240 22.45 7.34 -3.92
N GLU A 241 22.63 8.65 -3.85
CA GLU A 241 23.33 9.30 -2.75
C GLU A 241 22.62 9.01 -1.44
N PHE A 242 23.34 8.59 -0.41
CA PHE A 242 22.74 8.19 0.85
C PHE A 242 22.24 9.40 1.64
N ILE A 243 20.96 9.40 2.00
CA ILE A 243 20.28 10.55 2.60
C ILE A 243 20.89 11.03 3.93
N LYS A 244 21.54 10.12 4.70
CA LYS A 244 22.20 10.48 5.95
C LYS A 244 23.64 10.92 5.78
N ASP A 245 24.27 10.62 4.63
CA ASP A 245 25.64 10.93 4.30
C ASP A 245 25.79 11.07 2.78
N GLY A 246 25.68 12.29 2.28
CA GLY A 246 25.72 12.59 0.85
C GLY A 246 27.08 12.39 0.17
N ASP A 247 28.14 12.08 0.95
CA ASP A 247 29.48 11.80 0.41
C ASP A 247 29.60 10.35 -0.11
N VAL A 248 28.64 9.49 0.21
CA VAL A 248 28.61 8.09 -0.23
C VAL A 248 27.27 7.72 -0.88
N ASP A 249 27.29 6.75 -1.78
CA ASP A 249 26.08 6.09 -2.26
C ASP A 249 25.63 4.95 -1.33
N VAL A 250 24.40 4.48 -1.50
CA VAL A 250 23.82 3.40 -0.67
C VAL A 250 24.68 2.14 -0.73
N LYS A 251 25.21 1.80 -1.90
CA LYS A 251 26.10 0.64 -2.08
C LYS A 251 27.38 0.75 -1.25
N THR A 252 27.99 1.93 -1.25
CA THR A 252 29.19 2.20 -0.44
C THR A 252 28.86 2.19 1.05
N TYR A 253 27.72 2.77 1.46
CA TYR A 253 27.25 2.71 2.84
C TYR A 253 27.08 1.26 3.32
N LEU A 254 26.40 0.43 2.54
CA LEU A 254 26.23 -1.00 2.84
C LEU A 254 27.57 -1.71 2.98
N LYS A 255 28.47 -1.51 2.01
CA LYS A 255 29.82 -2.11 2.02
C LYS A 255 30.63 -1.71 3.26
N ASN A 256 30.58 -0.44 3.65
CA ASN A 256 31.29 0.07 4.83
C ASN A 256 30.76 -0.58 6.13
N ASN A 257 29.54 -1.07 6.12
CA ASN A 257 28.91 -1.79 7.24
C ASN A 257 28.95 -3.32 7.08
N ASN A 258 29.70 -3.87 6.13
CA ASN A 258 29.77 -5.30 5.80
C ASN A 258 28.39 -5.90 5.50
N CYS A 259 27.54 -5.14 4.84
CA CYS A 259 26.20 -5.52 4.43
C CYS A 259 26.06 -5.51 2.91
N GLU A 260 25.08 -6.25 2.40
CA GLU A 260 24.72 -6.29 0.98
C GLU A 260 23.18 -6.24 0.85
N LEU A 261 22.68 -5.41 -0.04
CA LEU A 261 21.24 -5.36 -0.31
C LEU A 261 20.83 -6.58 -1.13
N VAL A 262 19.76 -7.25 -0.70
CA VAL A 262 19.17 -8.39 -1.41
C VAL A 262 17.98 -7.93 -2.22
N MET A 263 17.06 -7.16 -1.61
CA MET A 263 15.88 -6.65 -2.27
C MET A 263 15.28 -5.44 -1.56
N MET A 264 14.42 -4.73 -2.28
CA MET A 264 13.61 -3.63 -1.78
C MET A 264 12.19 -3.73 -2.34
N ILE A 265 11.20 -3.49 -1.48
CA ILE A 265 9.81 -3.25 -1.87
C ILE A 265 9.38 -1.93 -1.27
N ARG A 266 8.74 -1.09 -2.08
CA ARG A 266 8.19 0.19 -1.65
C ARG A 266 6.75 0.31 -2.12
N TYR A 267 5.84 0.58 -1.18
CA TYR A 267 4.45 0.93 -1.47
C TYR A 267 4.19 2.38 -1.09
N GLU A 268 3.64 3.13 -2.01
CA GLU A 268 3.02 4.43 -1.76
C GLU A 268 1.52 4.27 -1.96
N VAL A 269 0.74 4.66 -0.97
CA VAL A 269 -0.73 4.52 -0.99
C VAL A 269 -1.31 5.25 -2.19
N GLY A 270 -2.12 4.54 -2.97
CA GLY A 270 -2.79 5.08 -4.15
C GLY A 270 -1.90 5.25 -5.38
N GLU A 271 -0.65 4.79 -5.34
CA GLU A 271 0.25 4.85 -6.49
C GLU A 271 -0.35 4.16 -7.71
N GLY A 272 -0.35 4.88 -8.87
CA GLY A 272 -0.95 4.38 -10.12
C GLY A 272 -2.48 4.41 -10.18
N ILE A 273 -3.17 4.89 -9.15
CA ILE A 273 -4.62 5.15 -9.20
C ILE A 273 -4.84 6.58 -9.68
N GLU A 274 -5.60 6.74 -10.77
CA GLU A 274 -6.01 8.07 -11.23
C GLU A 274 -6.93 8.72 -10.19
N LYS A 275 -6.45 9.75 -9.52
CA LYS A 275 -7.28 10.57 -8.64
C LYS A 275 -8.18 11.44 -9.50
N LYS A 276 -9.51 11.46 -9.21
CA LYS A 276 -10.36 12.51 -9.76
C LYS A 276 -9.76 13.86 -9.36
N VAL A 277 -9.42 14.66 -10.35
CA VAL A 277 -9.16 16.09 -10.13
C VAL A 277 -10.54 16.71 -9.81
N GLU A 278 -10.88 16.79 -8.53
CA GLU A 278 -12.06 17.51 -8.09
C GLU A 278 -11.82 18.99 -8.35
N ASN A 279 -12.42 19.48 -9.44
CA ASN A 279 -12.45 20.91 -9.69
C ASN A 279 -13.58 21.49 -8.81
N PHE A 280 -13.22 21.82 -7.56
CA PHE A 280 -14.15 22.36 -6.55
C PHE A 280 -15.00 23.50 -7.09
N ALA A 281 -14.45 24.34 -8.01
CA ALA A 281 -15.19 25.41 -8.67
C ALA A 281 -16.29 24.89 -9.60
N GLU A 282 -16.07 23.78 -10.33
CA GLU A 282 -17.10 23.15 -11.18
C GLU A 282 -18.16 22.44 -10.35
N GLU A 283 -17.79 21.82 -9.26
CA GLU A 283 -18.72 21.12 -8.36
C GLU A 283 -19.66 22.12 -7.67
N VAL A 284 -19.13 23.22 -7.14
CA VAL A 284 -19.94 24.32 -6.59
C VAL A 284 -20.84 24.95 -7.66
N MET A 285 -20.35 25.16 -8.88
CA MET A 285 -21.16 25.69 -9.97
C MET A 285 -22.27 24.70 -10.41
N SER A 286 -22.02 23.40 -10.38
CA SER A 286 -23.03 22.38 -10.70
C SER A 286 -24.14 22.32 -9.65
N GLN A 287 -23.79 22.44 -8.37
CA GLN A 287 -24.76 22.50 -7.26
C GLN A 287 -25.62 23.79 -7.31
N VAL A 288 -25.02 24.93 -7.63
CA VAL A 288 -25.74 26.21 -7.78
C VAL A 288 -26.67 26.18 -9.00
N LYS A 289 -26.30 25.51 -10.11
CA LYS A 289 -27.16 25.36 -11.31
C LYS A 289 -28.24 24.30 -11.16
N GLY A 290 -28.11 23.35 -10.24
CA GLY A 290 -29.13 22.31 -9.97
C GLY A 290 -30.21 22.72 -9.00
N THR A 291 -30.21 23.96 -8.50
CA THR A 291 -31.19 24.49 -7.53
C THR A 291 -32.20 25.47 -8.15
N ASN A 292 -32.38 25.46 -9.48
CA ASN A 292 -33.44 26.20 -10.17
C ASN A 292 -34.46 25.26 -10.79
#